data_987e380b5b12d4831cbdf3e404d849e7
#
_entry.id   987e380b5b12d4831cbdf3e404d849e7
#
_cell.length_a   1.000
_cell.length_b   1.000
_cell.length_c   1.000
_cell.angle_alpha   90.00
_cell.angle_beta   90.00
_cell.angle_gamma   90.00
#
_symmetry.space_group_name_H-M   'P 1'
#
loop_
_entity.id
_entity.type
_entity.pdbx_description
1 polymer ?
#
loop_
_entity_poly.entity_id
_entity_poly.type
_entity_poly.pdbx_seq_one_letter_code
_entity_poly.pdbx_strand_id
1 'polypeptide(L)'
;MSEEVEEEVIRGDNRQPIVSVLGHVDHGKTSVLDLVRSIGTERQASVMNREAGGITQHIGATEVPADVLNDTCSAMLGGNNFKSPGLLFIDTPGHHSFVSLRNRGGSVADIAILVIDIMEGLQPQTIESLNTLKETKTPFVIAANKVDRIHGWRCESGRSFIQSFKEQREDVTSLFDDRYWKLLGQFSEHGFNIERYDKIRDFTQNVAVVPMSAKEGEGLQDLLAVSVGLAERFLEDRLTDTIGPAQGTVLEMRDEVGMGKTIDVILYRGSLKIGDKIMLASNDGPFSTHIKGLKRPKGMSEMRDAGKRLMNFSEVDAACGV
;
A
#
# COMPACT_ATOMS: atom_id res chain seq x y z
N MET A 1 5.31 15.00 49.77
CA MET A 1 6.23 14.41 48.76
C MET A 1 5.44 13.33 48.06
N SER A 2 4.82 13.66 46.98
CA SER A 2 4.11 12.73 46.11
C SER A 2 5.15 12.19 45.12
N GLU A 3 5.44 10.91 45.20
CA GLU A 3 6.20 10.19 44.19
C GLU A 3 5.36 10.16 42.89
N GLU A 4 5.79 10.91 41.92
CA GLU A 4 5.35 10.73 40.54
C GLU A 4 5.95 9.41 40.06
N VAL A 5 5.10 8.39 39.95
CA VAL A 5 5.44 7.16 39.26
C VAL A 5 5.40 7.51 37.77
N GLU A 6 6.57 7.71 37.17
CA GLU A 6 6.72 7.70 35.71
C GLU A 6 6.30 6.30 35.23
N GLU A 7 5.12 6.21 34.62
CA GLU A 7 4.74 5.01 33.87
C GLU A 7 5.74 4.87 32.72
N GLU A 8 6.63 3.90 32.84
CA GLU A 8 7.47 3.43 31.74
C GLU A 8 6.51 2.99 30.60
N VAL A 9 6.38 3.83 29.58
CA VAL A 9 5.69 3.46 28.34
C VAL A 9 6.49 2.33 27.72
N ILE A 10 6.03 1.10 27.93
CA ILE A 10 6.55 -0.07 27.22
C ILE A 10 6.24 0.18 25.74
N ARG A 11 7.25 0.62 24.98
CA ARG A 11 7.13 0.75 23.51
C ARG A 11 6.99 -0.66 22.96
N GLY A 12 5.79 -0.99 22.49
CA GLY A 12 5.55 -2.22 21.73
C GLY A 12 6.37 -2.23 20.43
N ASP A 13 6.52 -3.39 19.84
CA ASP A 13 7.16 -3.53 18.53
C ASP A 13 6.36 -2.73 17.48
N ASN A 14 7.07 -2.11 16.53
CA ASN A 14 6.42 -1.36 15.46
C ASN A 14 5.60 -2.30 14.59
N ARG A 15 4.35 -1.95 14.34
CA ARG A 15 3.54 -2.64 13.33
C ARG A 15 3.99 -2.28 11.91
N GLN A 16 3.65 -3.11 10.95
CA GLN A 16 3.88 -2.79 9.55
C GLN A 16 2.99 -1.61 9.08
N PRO A 17 3.53 -0.72 8.21
CA PRO A 17 2.74 0.34 7.59
C PRO A 17 1.65 -0.23 6.68
N ILE A 18 0.49 0.43 6.71
CA ILE A 18 -0.64 0.13 5.83
C ILE A 18 -0.57 1.07 4.63
N VAL A 19 -0.47 0.49 3.43
CA VAL A 19 -0.30 1.21 2.17
C VAL A 19 -1.56 1.08 1.33
N SER A 20 -2.20 2.20 0.98
CA SER A 20 -3.30 2.21 0.02
C SER A 20 -2.79 2.51 -1.40
N VAL A 21 -3.38 1.86 -2.41
CA VAL A 21 -3.05 2.11 -3.81
C VAL A 21 -4.21 2.83 -4.49
N LEU A 22 -3.95 4.04 -4.96
CA LEU A 22 -4.92 4.97 -5.52
C LEU A 22 -4.58 5.33 -6.97
N GLY A 23 -5.52 5.90 -7.69
CA GLY A 23 -5.32 6.39 -9.06
C GLY A 23 -6.50 6.11 -9.97
N HIS A 24 -6.41 6.59 -11.21
CA HIS A 24 -7.46 6.41 -12.21
C HIS A 24 -7.61 4.93 -12.66
N VAL A 25 -8.77 4.59 -13.18
CA VAL A 25 -8.98 3.32 -13.92
C VAL A 25 -7.94 3.28 -15.06
N ASP A 26 -7.45 2.09 -15.39
CA ASP A 26 -6.45 1.85 -16.44
C ASP A 26 -5.04 2.45 -16.23
N HIS A 27 -4.76 3.18 -15.15
CA HIS A 27 -3.40 3.63 -14.82
C HIS A 27 -2.48 2.51 -14.32
N GLY A 28 -3.04 1.32 -14.05
CA GLY A 28 -2.30 0.11 -13.72
C GLY A 28 -2.14 -0.17 -12.23
N LYS A 29 -3.10 0.25 -11.39
CA LYS A 29 -3.13 -0.06 -9.95
C LYS A 29 -3.03 -1.56 -9.70
N THR A 30 -3.93 -2.35 -10.32
CA THR A 30 -3.93 -3.82 -10.20
C THR A 30 -2.62 -4.42 -10.71
N SER A 31 -2.05 -3.88 -11.81
CA SER A 31 -0.76 -4.34 -12.32
C SER A 31 0.40 -4.08 -11.34
N VAL A 32 0.40 -2.93 -10.64
CA VAL A 32 1.39 -2.63 -9.58
C VAL A 32 1.24 -3.62 -8.44
N LEU A 33 0.02 -3.91 -7.99
CA LEU A 33 -0.24 -4.87 -6.91
C LEU A 33 0.10 -6.30 -7.32
N ASP A 34 -0.21 -6.71 -8.55
CA ASP A 34 0.17 -8.02 -9.09
C ASP A 34 1.69 -8.16 -9.16
N LEU A 35 2.39 -7.10 -9.55
CA LEU A 35 3.84 -7.07 -9.54
C LEU A 35 4.40 -7.20 -8.11
N VAL A 36 3.83 -6.49 -7.13
CA VAL A 36 4.17 -6.63 -5.70
C VAL A 36 3.95 -8.08 -5.24
N ARG A 37 2.83 -8.71 -5.60
CA ARG A 37 2.52 -10.11 -5.25
C ARG A 37 3.45 -11.12 -5.91
N SER A 38 4.02 -10.78 -7.06
CA SER A 38 4.96 -11.66 -7.77
C SER A 38 6.34 -11.73 -7.12
N ILE A 39 6.66 -10.80 -6.22
CA ILE A 39 7.94 -10.80 -5.50
C ILE A 39 8.02 -12.05 -4.62
N GLY A 40 9.10 -12.83 -4.75
CA GLY A 40 9.33 -14.02 -3.94
C GLY A 40 8.44 -15.22 -4.25
N THR A 41 7.62 -15.19 -5.31
CA THR A 41 6.85 -16.33 -5.79
C THR A 41 7.37 -16.81 -7.15
N GLU A 42 7.61 -18.11 -7.30
CA GLU A 42 8.02 -18.72 -8.58
C GLU A 42 6.90 -18.75 -9.64
N ARG A 43 5.69 -18.36 -9.27
CA ARG A 43 4.52 -18.34 -10.16
C ARG A 43 3.77 -17.03 -10.03
N GLN A 44 3.82 -16.22 -11.09
CA GLN A 44 2.95 -15.05 -11.26
C GLN A 44 1.48 -15.46 -11.21
N ALA A 45 0.82 -15.19 -10.11
CA ALA A 45 -0.63 -15.35 -9.97
C ALA A 45 -1.30 -14.00 -10.22
N SER A 46 -1.42 -13.60 -11.49
CA SER A 46 -2.04 -12.32 -11.85
C SER A 46 -3.53 -12.30 -11.51
N VAL A 47 -3.93 -11.39 -10.65
CA VAL A 47 -5.33 -11.13 -10.28
C VAL A 47 -6.05 -10.44 -11.44
N MET A 48 -5.35 -9.61 -12.21
CA MET A 48 -5.90 -8.91 -13.36
C MET A 48 -6.50 -9.88 -14.40
N ASN A 49 -5.89 -11.06 -14.57
CA ASN A 49 -6.42 -12.08 -15.48
C ASN A 49 -7.64 -12.83 -14.92
N ARG A 50 -7.94 -12.70 -13.63
CA ARG A 50 -9.05 -13.36 -12.95
C ARG A 50 -10.27 -12.46 -12.77
N GLU A 51 -10.09 -11.16 -12.79
CA GLU A 51 -11.17 -10.18 -12.67
C GLU A 51 -11.76 -9.85 -14.05
N ALA A 52 -13.09 -9.85 -14.14
CA ALA A 52 -13.80 -9.50 -15.37
C ALA A 52 -13.50 -8.04 -15.74
N GLY A 53 -12.93 -7.84 -16.93
CA GLY A 53 -12.57 -6.50 -17.44
C GLY A 53 -11.21 -5.97 -16.94
N GLY A 54 -10.42 -6.75 -16.17
CA GLY A 54 -9.10 -6.33 -15.69
C GLY A 54 -9.12 -5.18 -14.69
N ILE A 55 -10.25 -4.97 -14.00
CA ILE A 55 -10.45 -3.93 -12.99
C ILE A 55 -10.72 -4.56 -11.63
N THR A 56 -10.20 -3.94 -10.57
CA THR A 56 -10.46 -4.36 -9.19
C THR A 56 -11.89 -4.04 -8.80
N GLN A 57 -12.65 -5.07 -8.40
CA GLN A 57 -14.07 -4.95 -8.05
C GLN A 57 -14.33 -5.05 -6.54
N HIS A 58 -13.38 -5.58 -5.78
CA HIS A 58 -13.48 -5.77 -4.35
C HIS A 58 -12.23 -5.24 -3.63
N ILE A 59 -12.37 -4.93 -2.34
CA ILE A 59 -11.23 -4.52 -1.51
C ILE A 59 -10.43 -5.77 -1.12
N GLY A 60 -9.13 -5.77 -1.34
CA GLY A 60 -8.21 -6.82 -0.97
C GLY A 60 -7.08 -6.33 -0.08
N ALA A 61 -6.41 -7.24 0.61
CA ALA A 61 -5.21 -6.94 1.36
C ALA A 61 -4.10 -7.95 1.01
N THR A 62 -2.88 -7.45 0.88
CA THR A 62 -1.69 -8.25 0.58
C THR A 62 -0.55 -7.84 1.50
N GLU A 63 -0.01 -8.78 2.24
CA GLU A 63 1.12 -8.57 3.15
C GLU A 63 2.43 -8.92 2.45
N VAL A 64 3.41 -8.00 2.52
CA VAL A 64 4.78 -8.20 2.03
C VAL A 64 5.70 -8.24 3.24
N PRO A 65 6.26 -9.41 3.61
CA PRO A 65 7.13 -9.55 4.77
C PRO A 65 8.47 -8.81 4.63
N ALA A 66 9.12 -8.50 5.75
CA ALA A 66 10.36 -7.74 5.79
C ALA A 66 11.52 -8.41 5.04
N ASP A 67 11.64 -9.73 5.11
CA ASP A 67 12.65 -10.50 4.39
C ASP A 67 12.54 -10.30 2.88
N VAL A 68 11.33 -10.39 2.34
CA VAL A 68 11.04 -10.17 0.91
C VAL A 68 11.33 -8.72 0.50
N LEU A 69 10.99 -7.74 1.35
CA LEU A 69 11.30 -6.32 1.11
C LEU A 69 12.81 -6.06 1.09
N ASN A 70 13.54 -6.59 2.07
CA ASN A 70 14.98 -6.43 2.20
C ASN A 70 15.72 -7.07 1.02
N ASP A 71 15.32 -8.27 0.61
CA ASP A 71 15.89 -8.95 -0.56
C ASP A 71 15.65 -8.14 -1.85
N THR A 72 14.41 -7.69 -2.06
CA THR A 72 14.03 -6.92 -3.26
C THR A 72 14.75 -5.58 -3.35
N CYS A 73 14.92 -4.90 -2.20
CA CYS A 73 15.52 -3.57 -2.13
C CYS A 73 17.02 -3.60 -1.79
N SER A 74 17.64 -4.77 -1.69
CA SER A 74 19.04 -4.96 -1.20
C SER A 74 20.05 -4.06 -1.90
N ALA A 75 19.93 -3.90 -3.22
CA ALA A 75 20.82 -3.04 -4.01
C ALA A 75 20.74 -1.54 -3.62
N MET A 76 19.62 -1.09 -3.06
CA MET A 76 19.41 0.30 -2.64
C MET A 76 19.76 0.52 -1.16
N LEU A 77 19.69 -0.52 -0.35
CA LEU A 77 19.91 -0.45 1.10
C LEU A 77 21.39 -0.40 1.51
N GLY A 78 22.31 -0.71 0.59
CA GLY A 78 23.75 -0.64 0.87
C GLY A 78 24.19 -1.52 2.05
N GLY A 79 23.53 -2.64 2.27
CA GLY A 79 23.81 -3.59 3.37
C GLY A 79 23.05 -3.31 4.66
N ASN A 80 22.16 -2.33 4.70
CA ASN A 80 21.22 -2.11 5.80
C ASN A 80 19.92 -2.88 5.54
N ASN A 81 19.10 -3.01 6.59
CA ASN A 81 17.76 -3.57 6.50
C ASN A 81 16.72 -2.53 6.94
N PHE A 82 15.51 -2.67 6.44
CA PHE A 82 14.36 -1.93 6.97
C PHE A 82 14.07 -2.38 8.41
N LYS A 83 13.63 -1.44 9.24
CA LYS A 83 13.18 -1.71 10.62
C LYS A 83 11.74 -2.21 10.66
N SER A 84 10.96 -1.89 9.64
CA SER A 84 9.57 -2.31 9.51
C SER A 84 9.46 -3.83 9.35
N PRO A 85 8.51 -4.49 10.03
CA PRO A 85 8.26 -5.93 9.90
C PRO A 85 7.69 -6.33 8.53
N GLY A 86 7.30 -5.36 7.70
CA GLY A 86 6.74 -5.58 6.37
C GLY A 86 5.96 -4.38 5.86
N LEU A 87 5.13 -4.60 4.85
CA LEU A 87 4.12 -3.68 4.35
C LEU A 87 2.79 -4.41 4.16
N LEU A 88 1.68 -3.78 4.55
CA LEU A 88 0.34 -4.24 4.24
C LEU A 88 -0.28 -3.38 3.14
N PHE A 89 -0.40 -3.92 1.93
CA PHE A 89 -1.07 -3.25 0.82
C PHE A 89 -2.58 -3.46 0.89
N ILE A 90 -3.35 -2.39 0.73
CA ILE A 90 -4.80 -2.43 0.57
C ILE A 90 -5.14 -2.06 -0.87
N ASP A 91 -5.76 -3.00 -1.58
CA ASP A 91 -6.32 -2.77 -2.91
C ASP A 91 -7.74 -2.22 -2.77
N THR A 92 -7.94 -1.00 -3.24
CA THR A 92 -9.25 -0.35 -3.17
C THR A 92 -9.85 -0.22 -4.57
N PRO A 93 -11.05 -0.81 -4.82
CA PRO A 93 -11.72 -0.62 -6.10
C PRO A 93 -12.20 0.83 -6.21
N GLY A 94 -11.46 1.63 -6.98
CA GLY A 94 -11.79 3.02 -7.27
C GLY A 94 -11.75 3.96 -6.05
N HIS A 95 -11.99 5.24 -6.33
CA HIS A 95 -11.92 6.33 -5.34
C HIS A 95 -12.96 6.23 -4.22
N HIS A 96 -14.19 5.81 -4.53
CA HIS A 96 -15.29 5.75 -3.56
C HIS A 96 -15.04 4.78 -2.40
N SER A 97 -14.32 3.70 -2.64
CA SER A 97 -14.00 2.71 -1.60
C SER A 97 -12.99 3.24 -0.58
N PHE A 98 -12.00 4.04 -1.03
CA PHE A 98 -11.06 4.70 -0.13
C PHE A 98 -11.75 5.72 0.79
N VAL A 99 -12.65 6.54 0.23
CA VAL A 99 -13.46 7.49 0.99
C VAL A 99 -14.38 6.76 1.98
N SER A 100 -14.99 5.64 1.57
CA SER A 100 -15.87 4.85 2.42
C SER A 100 -15.13 4.16 3.58
N LEU A 101 -13.91 3.67 3.35
CA LEU A 101 -13.06 3.11 4.40
C LEU A 101 -12.70 4.17 5.45
N ARG A 102 -12.41 5.39 5.00
CA ARG A 102 -12.14 6.52 5.89
C ARG A 102 -13.35 6.91 6.75
N ASN A 103 -14.54 6.98 6.15
CA ASN A 103 -15.77 7.36 6.87
C ASN A 103 -16.18 6.34 7.93
N ARG A 104 -15.63 5.13 7.89
CA ARG A 104 -15.94 4.04 8.82
C ARG A 104 -15.02 3.95 10.04
N GLY A 105 -13.99 4.79 10.17
CA GLY A 105 -13.13 4.69 11.36
C GLY A 105 -11.81 5.46 11.34
N GLY A 106 -11.64 6.43 10.47
CA GLY A 106 -10.39 7.19 10.32
C GLY A 106 -9.54 6.73 9.13
N SER A 107 -8.35 7.31 8.96
CA SER A 107 -7.44 6.89 7.89
C SER A 107 -6.88 5.50 8.21
N VAL A 108 -7.36 4.47 7.51
CA VAL A 108 -6.85 3.10 7.66
C VAL A 108 -5.42 2.99 7.09
N ALA A 109 -5.10 3.79 6.07
CA ALA A 109 -3.78 3.80 5.46
C ALA A 109 -2.86 4.82 6.11
N ASP A 110 -1.63 4.38 6.38
CA ASP A 110 -0.56 5.22 6.90
C ASP A 110 0.10 6.03 5.78
N ILE A 111 0.26 5.42 4.61
CA ILE A 111 0.82 6.01 3.39
C ILE A 111 0.00 5.58 2.18
N ALA A 112 0.00 6.40 1.13
CA ALA A 112 -0.64 6.06 -0.13
C ALA A 112 0.35 5.99 -1.29
N ILE A 113 0.09 5.12 -2.26
CA ILE A 113 0.74 5.11 -3.56
C ILE A 113 -0.27 5.58 -4.59
N LEU A 114 0.02 6.72 -5.22
CA LEU A 114 -0.80 7.27 -6.28
C LEU A 114 -0.24 6.84 -7.64
N VAL A 115 -0.92 5.92 -8.30
CA VAL A 115 -0.51 5.36 -9.59
C VAL A 115 -1.03 6.25 -10.73
N ILE A 116 -0.14 6.71 -11.58
CA ILE A 116 -0.42 7.60 -12.71
C ILE A 116 0.21 7.02 -13.96
N ASP A 117 -0.54 6.97 -15.06
CA ASP A 117 0.05 6.72 -16.39
C ASP A 117 0.83 7.97 -16.82
N ILE A 118 2.15 7.84 -16.99
CA ILE A 118 3.03 8.97 -17.35
C ILE A 118 2.68 9.57 -18.72
N MET A 119 2.04 8.78 -19.59
CA MET A 119 1.62 9.24 -20.91
C MET A 119 0.36 10.13 -20.86
N GLU A 120 -0.54 9.85 -19.91
CA GLU A 120 -1.85 10.52 -19.79
C GLU A 120 -1.80 11.67 -18.76
N GLY A 121 -1.04 11.52 -17.67
CA GLY A 121 -0.98 12.48 -16.57
C GLY A 121 -2.19 12.42 -15.64
N LEU A 122 -2.54 13.56 -15.03
CA LEU A 122 -3.66 13.65 -14.09
C LEU A 122 -5.00 13.50 -14.80
N GLN A 123 -5.84 12.60 -14.28
CA GLN A 123 -7.19 12.35 -14.69
C GLN A 123 -8.19 12.78 -13.58
N PRO A 124 -9.48 12.99 -13.86
CA PRO A 124 -10.43 13.47 -12.85
C PRO A 124 -10.43 12.65 -11.55
N GLN A 125 -10.40 11.33 -11.61
CA GLN A 125 -10.33 10.47 -10.42
C GLN A 125 -8.99 10.60 -9.66
N THR A 126 -7.90 10.92 -10.37
CA THR A 126 -6.61 11.20 -9.74
C THR A 126 -6.66 12.49 -8.94
N ILE A 127 -7.31 13.52 -9.49
CA ILE A 127 -7.52 14.82 -8.82
C ILE A 127 -8.38 14.65 -7.56
N GLU A 128 -9.45 13.87 -7.65
CA GLU A 128 -10.26 13.51 -6.47
C GLU A 128 -9.43 12.81 -5.39
N SER A 129 -8.58 11.84 -5.79
CA SER A 129 -7.66 11.16 -4.88
C SER A 129 -6.68 12.14 -4.22
N LEU A 130 -6.12 13.07 -4.99
CA LEU A 130 -5.23 14.13 -4.48
C LEU A 130 -5.93 15.03 -3.44
N ASN A 131 -7.16 15.46 -3.72
CA ASN A 131 -7.94 16.26 -2.78
C ASN A 131 -8.19 15.50 -1.47
N THR A 132 -8.53 14.22 -1.57
CA THR A 132 -8.72 13.36 -0.40
C THR A 132 -7.41 13.20 0.40
N LEU A 133 -6.28 12.95 -0.25
CA LEU A 133 -4.98 12.86 0.41
C LEU A 133 -4.59 14.16 1.12
N LYS A 134 -4.89 15.31 0.51
CA LYS A 134 -4.67 16.64 1.09
C LYS A 134 -5.53 16.87 2.33
N GLU A 135 -6.83 16.56 2.27
CA GLU A 135 -7.75 16.68 3.39
C GLU A 135 -7.38 15.75 4.56
N THR A 136 -6.93 14.52 4.26
CA THR A 136 -6.53 13.54 5.26
C THR A 136 -5.15 13.78 5.83
N LYS A 137 -4.34 14.63 5.17
CA LYS A 137 -2.91 14.79 5.44
C LYS A 137 -2.18 13.44 5.41
N THR A 138 -2.60 12.53 4.54
CA THR A 138 -1.96 11.24 4.35
C THR A 138 -0.74 11.44 3.44
N PRO A 139 0.47 11.08 3.88
CA PRO A 139 1.65 11.12 3.04
C PRO A 139 1.49 10.14 1.87
N PHE A 140 2.06 10.49 0.71
CA PHE A 140 1.95 9.63 -0.46
C PHE A 140 3.17 9.70 -1.36
N VAL A 141 3.33 8.66 -2.17
CA VAL A 141 4.33 8.52 -3.23
C VAL A 141 3.60 8.42 -4.56
N ILE A 142 4.15 9.02 -5.60
CA ILE A 142 3.61 8.92 -6.96
C ILE A 142 4.36 7.80 -7.70
N ALA A 143 3.64 6.77 -8.13
CA ALA A 143 4.13 5.77 -9.07
C ALA A 143 3.80 6.23 -10.49
N ALA A 144 4.77 6.86 -11.20
CA ALA A 144 4.62 7.27 -12.59
C ALA A 144 4.81 6.03 -13.49
N ASN A 145 3.72 5.30 -13.68
CA ASN A 145 3.68 4.00 -14.33
C ASN A 145 3.70 4.10 -15.85
N LYS A 146 4.00 2.98 -16.50
CA LYS A 146 4.00 2.75 -17.95
C LYS A 146 5.08 3.52 -18.70
N VAL A 147 6.28 3.66 -18.10
CA VAL A 147 7.45 4.21 -18.81
C VAL A 147 7.81 3.38 -20.05
N ASP A 148 7.45 2.09 -20.08
CA ASP A 148 7.59 1.20 -21.23
C ASP A 148 6.83 1.67 -22.48
N ARG A 149 5.83 2.55 -22.33
CA ARG A 149 5.08 3.15 -23.44
C ARG A 149 5.80 4.34 -24.11
N ILE A 150 6.86 4.85 -23.50
CA ILE A 150 7.69 5.89 -24.11
C ILE A 150 8.42 5.29 -25.31
N HIS A 151 8.28 5.93 -26.46
CA HIS A 151 8.86 5.38 -27.69
C HIS A 151 10.37 5.18 -27.59
N GLY A 152 10.82 3.97 -27.83
CA GLY A 152 12.24 3.60 -27.77
C GLY A 152 12.77 3.28 -26.38
N TRP A 153 11.96 3.39 -25.31
CA TRP A 153 12.35 3.01 -23.96
C TRP A 153 12.67 1.51 -23.89
N ARG A 154 13.80 1.20 -23.29
CA ARG A 154 14.23 -0.19 -23.05
C ARG A 154 14.07 -0.51 -21.58
N CYS A 155 13.09 -1.35 -21.26
CA CYS A 155 12.88 -1.88 -19.91
C CYS A 155 13.72 -3.13 -19.68
N GLU A 156 14.20 -3.29 -18.44
CA GLU A 156 14.75 -4.55 -17.94
C GLU A 156 14.10 -4.89 -16.61
N SER A 157 13.56 -6.11 -16.54
CA SER A 157 12.88 -6.58 -15.33
C SER A 157 13.82 -6.62 -14.12
N GLY A 158 13.33 -6.17 -12.97
CA GLY A 158 14.10 -6.15 -11.72
C GLY A 158 15.17 -5.07 -11.63
N ARG A 159 15.24 -4.15 -12.60
CA ARG A 159 16.15 -2.99 -12.53
C ARG A 159 15.53 -1.80 -11.83
N SER A 160 16.36 -0.98 -11.19
CA SER A 160 15.96 0.33 -10.73
C SER A 160 15.75 1.28 -11.90
N PHE A 161 14.82 2.24 -11.74
CA PHE A 161 14.60 3.27 -12.75
C PHE A 161 15.90 4.03 -13.12
N ILE A 162 16.71 4.38 -12.11
CA ILE A 162 17.97 5.13 -12.34
C ILE A 162 18.96 4.34 -13.21
N GLN A 163 19.05 3.03 -13.00
CA GLN A 163 19.93 2.19 -13.82
C GLN A 163 19.44 2.16 -15.27
N SER A 164 18.15 1.89 -15.47
CA SER A 164 17.56 1.91 -16.82
C SER A 164 17.66 3.29 -17.49
N PHE A 165 17.40 4.37 -16.75
CA PHE A 165 17.45 5.73 -17.27
C PHE A 165 18.82 6.12 -17.81
N LYS A 166 19.90 5.71 -17.12
CA LYS A 166 21.28 5.99 -17.54
C LYS A 166 21.69 5.28 -18.83
N GLU A 167 21.05 4.17 -19.14
CA GLU A 167 21.34 3.35 -20.34
C GLU A 167 20.44 3.68 -21.53
N GLN A 168 19.42 4.55 -21.34
CA GLN A 168 18.60 5.04 -22.44
C GLN A 168 19.38 5.97 -23.35
N ARG A 169 18.95 6.03 -24.61
CA ARG A 169 19.47 7.00 -25.57
C ARG A 169 18.96 8.41 -25.21
N GLU A 170 19.73 9.42 -25.59
CA GLU A 170 19.45 10.82 -25.28
C GLU A 170 18.09 11.30 -25.83
N ASP A 171 17.70 10.84 -27.02
CA ASP A 171 16.38 11.14 -27.60
C ASP A 171 15.24 10.55 -26.78
N VAL A 172 15.43 9.37 -26.18
CA VAL A 172 14.43 8.69 -25.34
C VAL A 172 14.33 9.34 -23.97
N THR A 173 15.45 9.72 -23.34
CA THR A 173 15.45 10.45 -22.08
C THR A 173 14.81 11.82 -22.24
N SER A 174 15.00 12.50 -23.36
CA SER A 174 14.30 13.77 -23.65
C SER A 174 12.79 13.59 -23.74
N LEU A 175 12.31 12.52 -24.37
CA LEU A 175 10.88 12.19 -24.41
C LEU A 175 10.30 11.90 -23.00
N PHE A 176 11.08 11.22 -22.17
CA PHE A 176 10.69 11.01 -20.76
C PHE A 176 10.61 12.35 -20.01
N ASP A 177 11.63 13.19 -20.15
CA ASP A 177 11.69 14.49 -19.48
C ASP A 177 10.51 15.39 -19.90
N ASP A 178 10.10 15.41 -21.16
CA ASP A 178 8.91 16.15 -21.63
C ASP A 178 7.64 15.68 -20.92
N ARG A 179 7.46 14.37 -20.72
CA ARG A 179 6.31 13.81 -19.99
C ARG A 179 6.37 14.14 -18.52
N TYR A 180 7.55 14.03 -17.93
CA TYR A 180 7.78 14.34 -16.53
C TYR A 180 7.54 15.83 -16.21
N TRP A 181 8.03 16.76 -17.05
CA TRP A 181 7.78 18.19 -16.88
C TRP A 181 6.31 18.55 -17.02
N LYS A 182 5.59 17.90 -17.93
CA LYS A 182 4.14 18.07 -18.04
C LYS A 182 3.42 17.63 -16.77
N LEU A 183 3.80 16.48 -16.22
CA LEU A 183 3.25 15.97 -14.97
C LEU A 183 3.52 16.93 -13.81
N LEU A 184 4.75 17.44 -13.69
CA LEU A 184 5.14 18.42 -12.68
C LEU A 184 4.27 19.68 -12.76
N GLY A 185 4.03 20.20 -13.96
CA GLY A 185 3.14 21.36 -14.17
C GLY A 185 1.72 21.10 -13.66
N GLN A 186 1.15 19.94 -13.99
CA GLN A 186 -0.18 19.53 -13.53
C GLN A 186 -0.28 19.47 -12.01
N PHE A 187 0.70 18.87 -11.32
CA PHE A 187 0.70 18.81 -9.85
C PHE A 187 0.86 20.18 -9.21
N SER A 188 1.68 21.06 -9.79
CA SER A 188 1.87 22.44 -9.34
C SER A 188 0.56 23.23 -9.38
N GLU A 189 -0.28 23.04 -10.42
CA GLU A 189 -1.62 23.65 -10.52
C GLU A 189 -2.54 23.24 -9.37
N HIS A 190 -2.35 22.04 -8.81
CA HIS A 190 -3.09 21.54 -7.65
C HIS A 190 -2.41 21.84 -6.30
N GLY A 191 -1.30 22.58 -6.31
CA GLY A 191 -0.59 23.01 -5.11
C GLY A 191 0.28 21.92 -4.49
N PHE A 192 0.80 20.99 -5.27
CA PHE A 192 1.77 19.98 -4.86
C PHE A 192 3.12 20.23 -5.55
N ASN A 193 4.18 20.22 -4.77
CA ASN A 193 5.53 20.16 -5.29
C ASN A 193 5.93 18.69 -5.41
N ILE A 194 6.26 18.25 -6.62
CA ILE A 194 6.72 16.88 -6.86
C ILE A 194 8.15 16.90 -7.38
N GLU A 195 8.93 15.87 -7.05
CA GLU A 195 10.28 15.72 -7.57
C GLU A 195 10.58 14.23 -7.74
N ARG A 196 11.43 13.90 -8.71
CA ARG A 196 11.89 12.53 -8.91
C ARG A 196 12.68 12.07 -7.68
N TYR A 197 12.37 10.88 -7.15
CA TYR A 197 12.84 10.37 -5.86
C TYR A 197 14.37 10.44 -5.67
N ASP A 198 15.15 10.28 -6.75
CA ASP A 198 16.62 10.34 -6.74
C ASP A 198 17.18 11.78 -6.67
N LYS A 199 16.34 12.80 -6.91
CA LYS A 199 16.72 14.21 -6.88
C LYS A 199 16.22 14.93 -5.63
N ILE A 200 15.32 14.32 -4.85
CA ILE A 200 14.74 14.92 -3.65
C ILE A 200 15.80 15.13 -2.58
N ARG A 201 15.93 16.35 -2.10
CA ARG A 201 16.76 16.70 -0.94
C ARG A 201 15.96 16.74 0.36
N ASP A 202 14.70 17.15 0.27
CA ASP A 202 13.80 17.31 1.39
C ASP A 202 12.42 16.73 1.07
N PHE A 203 12.14 15.56 1.65
CA PHE A 203 10.87 14.86 1.53
C PHE A 203 9.71 15.52 2.29
N THR A 204 9.98 16.53 3.13
CA THR A 204 8.91 17.28 3.81
C THR A 204 8.27 18.31 2.89
N GLN A 205 8.97 18.77 1.85
CA GLN A 205 8.51 19.80 0.92
C GLN A 205 8.09 19.23 -0.44
N ASN A 206 8.61 18.06 -0.81
CA ASN A 206 8.39 17.48 -2.13
C ASN A 206 7.80 16.07 -2.01
N VAL A 207 6.81 15.79 -2.82
CA VAL A 207 6.28 14.44 -2.99
C VAL A 207 7.15 13.67 -3.97
N ALA A 208 7.53 12.46 -3.59
CA ALA A 208 8.39 11.61 -4.40
C ALA A 208 7.65 11.05 -5.61
N VAL A 209 8.27 11.19 -6.78
CA VAL A 209 7.85 10.53 -8.02
C VAL A 209 8.81 9.39 -8.33
N VAL A 210 8.28 8.19 -8.43
CA VAL A 210 9.01 6.99 -8.83
C VAL A 210 8.50 6.56 -10.20
N PRO A 211 9.28 6.80 -11.28
CA PRO A 211 8.94 6.27 -12.59
C PRO A 211 9.13 4.76 -12.60
N MET A 212 8.18 4.04 -13.23
CA MET A 212 8.20 2.58 -13.26
C MET A 212 7.42 1.99 -14.43
N SER A 213 7.62 0.71 -14.68
CA SER A 213 6.74 -0.11 -15.51
C SER A 213 6.26 -1.31 -14.70
N ALA A 214 4.99 -1.30 -14.31
CA ALA A 214 4.39 -2.44 -13.63
C ALA A 214 4.28 -3.67 -14.54
N LYS A 215 4.26 -3.48 -15.85
CA LYS A 215 4.21 -4.55 -16.84
C LYS A 215 5.55 -5.28 -16.95
N GLU A 216 6.64 -4.55 -17.01
CA GLU A 216 7.99 -5.09 -17.23
C GLU A 216 8.77 -5.32 -15.92
N GLY A 217 8.25 -4.82 -14.77
CA GLY A 217 8.88 -4.98 -13.45
C GLY A 217 10.01 -4.01 -13.16
N GLU A 218 10.18 -2.95 -13.96
CA GLU A 218 11.18 -1.91 -13.74
C GLU A 218 10.71 -0.90 -12.70
N GLY A 219 11.58 -0.49 -11.78
CA GLY A 219 11.31 0.56 -10.79
C GLY A 219 10.49 0.11 -9.57
N LEU A 220 10.13 -1.17 -9.45
CA LEU A 220 9.37 -1.66 -8.30
C LEU A 220 10.16 -1.56 -7.00
N GLN A 221 11.43 -1.95 -7.02
CA GLN A 221 12.31 -1.84 -5.85
C GLN A 221 12.46 -0.38 -5.39
N ASP A 222 12.49 0.57 -6.33
CA ASP A 222 12.53 2.00 -6.02
C ASP A 222 11.25 2.45 -5.31
N LEU A 223 10.08 2.01 -5.81
CA LEU A 223 8.78 2.33 -5.22
C LEU A 223 8.66 1.78 -3.79
N LEU A 224 9.05 0.52 -3.58
CA LEU A 224 9.01 -0.11 -2.27
C LEU A 224 9.98 0.57 -1.29
N ALA A 225 11.23 0.79 -1.71
CA ALA A 225 12.24 1.42 -0.86
C ALA A 225 11.84 2.85 -0.43
N VAL A 226 11.32 3.66 -1.37
CA VAL A 226 10.84 5.02 -1.05
C VAL A 226 9.64 4.96 -0.11
N SER A 227 8.69 4.02 -0.34
CA SER A 227 7.49 3.90 0.50
C SER A 227 7.82 3.47 1.93
N VAL A 228 8.68 2.46 2.11
CA VAL A 228 9.12 2.02 3.45
C VAL A 228 9.95 3.11 4.13
N GLY A 229 10.90 3.71 3.42
CA GLY A 229 11.75 4.76 3.98
C GLY A 229 10.98 5.99 4.45
N LEU A 230 9.91 6.39 3.73
CA LEU A 230 9.02 7.46 4.16
C LEU A 230 8.19 7.05 5.39
N ALA A 231 7.67 5.81 5.41
CA ALA A 231 6.92 5.30 6.54
C ALA A 231 7.79 5.26 7.82
N GLU A 232 8.99 4.71 7.74
CA GLU A 232 9.90 4.63 8.89
C GLU A 232 10.34 6.01 9.40
N ARG A 233 10.57 6.96 8.48
CA ARG A 233 11.08 8.28 8.86
C ARG A 233 10.02 9.23 9.42
N PHE A 234 8.80 9.18 8.89
CA PHE A 234 7.76 10.18 9.20
C PHE A 234 6.58 9.64 9.98
N LEU A 235 6.47 8.32 10.15
CA LEU A 235 5.32 7.69 10.78
C LEU A 235 5.71 6.83 12.00
N GLU A 236 6.94 6.92 12.49
CA GLU A 236 7.43 6.11 13.61
C GLU A 236 6.47 6.14 14.81
N ASP A 237 6.01 7.33 15.21
CA ASP A 237 5.05 7.50 16.31
C ASP A 237 3.67 6.85 16.04
N ARG A 238 3.27 6.70 14.77
CA ARG A 238 2.00 6.08 14.38
C ARG A 238 2.10 4.57 14.24
N LEU A 239 3.29 4.07 13.96
CA LEU A 239 3.56 2.66 13.74
C LEU A 239 3.83 1.91 15.05
N THR A 240 4.07 2.63 16.15
CA THR A 240 4.24 2.01 17.45
C THR A 240 2.96 1.26 17.82
N ASP A 241 3.07 -0.05 17.97
CA ASP A 241 1.96 -0.90 18.39
C ASP A 241 1.55 -0.52 19.81
N THR A 242 0.34 -0.04 19.98
CA THR A 242 -0.18 0.27 21.32
C THR A 242 -0.87 -0.97 21.86
N ILE A 243 -0.34 -1.52 22.92
CA ILE A 243 -1.00 -2.58 23.70
C ILE A 243 -2.38 -2.08 24.09
N GLY A 244 -3.44 -2.73 23.58
CA GLY A 244 -4.80 -2.31 23.87
C GLY A 244 -5.85 -3.07 23.03
N PRO A 245 -7.12 -2.75 23.21
CA PRO A 245 -8.19 -3.41 22.48
C PRO A 245 -8.05 -3.22 20.98
N ALA A 246 -8.31 -4.29 20.25
CA ALA A 246 -8.25 -4.32 18.80
C ALA A 246 -9.17 -3.27 18.15
N GLN A 247 -8.66 -2.60 17.13
CA GLN A 247 -9.44 -1.70 16.27
C GLN A 247 -9.20 -2.08 14.82
N GLY A 248 -10.29 -2.21 14.07
CA GLY A 248 -10.23 -2.61 12.67
C GLY A 248 -11.39 -2.07 11.85
N THR A 249 -11.25 -2.16 10.54
CA THR A 249 -12.31 -1.79 9.59
C THR A 249 -12.79 -3.03 8.85
N VAL A 250 -14.10 -3.28 8.88
CA VAL A 250 -14.73 -4.35 8.11
C VAL A 250 -14.74 -3.96 6.64
N LEU A 251 -14.12 -4.77 5.81
CA LEU A 251 -14.08 -4.61 4.35
C LEU A 251 -15.31 -5.22 3.71
N GLU A 252 -15.58 -6.48 4.03
CA GLU A 252 -16.65 -7.28 3.44
C GLU A 252 -17.23 -8.26 4.45
N MET A 253 -18.48 -8.66 4.25
CA MET A 253 -19.14 -9.73 4.99
C MET A 253 -19.56 -10.79 3.99
N ARG A 254 -19.26 -12.07 4.30
CA ARG A 254 -19.54 -13.22 3.45
C ARG A 254 -20.25 -14.31 4.23
N ASP A 255 -21.00 -15.12 3.50
CA ASP A 255 -21.51 -16.40 4.01
C ASP A 255 -20.64 -17.53 3.42
N GLU A 256 -19.84 -18.17 4.27
CA GLU A 256 -18.97 -19.27 3.86
C GLU A 256 -19.56 -20.62 4.24
N VAL A 257 -19.53 -21.56 3.29
CA VAL A 257 -20.03 -22.92 3.49
C VAL A 257 -19.23 -23.62 4.59
N GLY A 258 -19.93 -24.04 5.66
CA GLY A 258 -19.32 -24.71 6.81
C GLY A 258 -18.78 -23.79 7.92
N MET A 259 -18.70 -22.48 7.68
CA MET A 259 -18.25 -21.49 8.69
C MET A 259 -19.35 -20.51 9.08
N GLY A 260 -20.35 -20.32 8.23
CA GLY A 260 -21.40 -19.33 8.42
C GLY A 260 -20.93 -17.92 8.05
N LYS A 261 -21.42 -16.92 8.77
CA LYS A 261 -21.07 -15.52 8.50
C LYS A 261 -19.65 -15.22 8.94
N THR A 262 -18.84 -14.78 7.99
CA THR A 262 -17.47 -14.30 8.18
C THR A 262 -17.37 -12.84 7.79
N ILE A 263 -16.42 -12.12 8.37
CA ILE A 263 -16.10 -10.74 8.02
C ILE A 263 -14.62 -10.65 7.69
N ASP A 264 -14.31 -9.96 6.61
CA ASP A 264 -12.95 -9.59 6.26
C ASP A 264 -12.62 -8.25 6.91
N VAL A 265 -11.57 -8.20 7.72
CA VAL A 265 -11.21 -7.03 8.54
C VAL A 265 -9.76 -6.63 8.29
N ILE A 266 -9.50 -5.34 8.16
CA ILE A 266 -8.16 -4.78 8.35
C ILE A 266 -8.03 -4.35 9.79
N LEU A 267 -7.18 -5.03 10.52
CA LEU A 267 -6.81 -4.68 11.88
C LEU A 267 -5.66 -3.66 11.83
N TYR A 268 -5.90 -2.46 12.33
CA TYR A 268 -4.89 -1.38 12.28
C TYR A 268 -4.33 -1.00 13.65
N ARG A 269 -4.89 -1.51 14.76
CA ARG A 269 -4.42 -1.26 16.13
C ARG A 269 -4.76 -2.42 17.06
N GLY A 270 -3.85 -2.69 18.01
CA GLY A 270 -4.02 -3.69 19.07
C GLY A 270 -3.95 -5.13 18.58
N SER A 271 -4.33 -6.06 19.42
CA SER A 271 -4.37 -7.50 19.15
C SER A 271 -5.78 -8.06 19.31
N LEU A 272 -6.05 -9.17 18.62
CA LEU A 272 -7.34 -9.84 18.59
C LEU A 272 -7.16 -11.34 18.80
N LYS A 273 -7.90 -11.92 19.75
CA LYS A 273 -7.84 -13.34 20.14
C LYS A 273 -9.16 -14.05 19.90
N ILE A 274 -9.08 -15.38 19.71
CA ILE A 274 -10.29 -16.22 19.72
C ILE A 274 -10.96 -16.11 21.10
N GLY A 275 -12.27 -15.87 21.10
CA GLY A 275 -13.07 -15.68 22.31
C GLY A 275 -13.26 -14.21 22.72
N ASP A 276 -12.51 -13.28 22.15
CA ASP A 276 -12.68 -11.86 22.43
C ASP A 276 -14.08 -11.39 22.05
N LYS A 277 -14.62 -10.49 22.88
CA LYS A 277 -15.87 -9.79 22.62
C LYS A 277 -15.60 -8.56 21.78
N ILE A 278 -16.12 -8.54 20.56
CA ILE A 278 -16.02 -7.40 19.65
C ILE A 278 -17.36 -6.66 19.54
N MET A 279 -17.27 -5.36 19.24
CA MET A 279 -18.43 -4.53 18.93
C MET A 279 -18.36 -4.14 17.46
N LEU A 280 -19.44 -4.39 16.75
CA LEU A 280 -19.60 -4.08 15.33
C LEU A 280 -20.68 -3.03 15.13
N ALA A 281 -20.42 -2.06 14.25
CA ALA A 281 -21.43 -1.12 13.80
C ALA A 281 -22.32 -1.78 12.75
N SER A 282 -23.63 -1.60 12.85
CA SER A 282 -24.59 -1.99 11.81
C SER A 282 -25.61 -0.88 11.59
N ASN A 283 -26.42 -1.01 10.52
CA ASN A 283 -27.47 -0.05 10.19
C ASN A 283 -28.56 0.02 11.30
N ASP A 284 -28.75 -1.08 12.03
CA ASP A 284 -29.73 -1.19 13.12
C ASP A 284 -29.13 -0.80 14.49
N GLY A 285 -27.89 -0.29 14.51
CA GLY A 285 -27.16 0.08 15.70
C GLY A 285 -26.01 -0.89 16.02
N PRO A 286 -25.16 -0.53 17.00
CA PRO A 286 -24.03 -1.36 17.38
C PRO A 286 -24.48 -2.65 18.07
N PHE A 287 -23.84 -3.76 17.72
CA PHE A 287 -24.05 -5.05 18.37
C PHE A 287 -22.72 -5.68 18.77
N SER A 288 -22.75 -6.58 19.73
CA SER A 288 -21.57 -7.28 20.18
C SER A 288 -21.67 -8.78 19.88
N THR A 289 -20.53 -9.36 19.52
CA THR A 289 -20.40 -10.81 19.30
C THR A 289 -19.03 -11.28 19.80
N HIS A 290 -18.80 -12.61 19.80
CA HIS A 290 -17.52 -13.19 20.15
C HIS A 290 -16.83 -13.78 18.92
N ILE A 291 -15.52 -13.66 18.88
CA ILE A 291 -14.68 -14.25 17.84
C ILE A 291 -14.67 -15.77 18.00
N LYS A 292 -15.10 -16.49 16.98
CA LYS A 292 -15.10 -17.96 16.96
C LYS A 292 -13.86 -18.54 16.28
N GLY A 293 -13.22 -17.77 15.41
CA GLY A 293 -12.02 -18.17 14.69
C GLY A 293 -11.37 -16.97 14.02
N LEU A 294 -10.07 -17.03 13.87
CA LEU A 294 -9.25 -16.04 13.18
C LEU A 294 -8.50 -16.71 12.04
N LYS A 295 -8.57 -16.14 10.87
CA LYS A 295 -7.91 -16.69 9.68
C LYS A 295 -7.17 -15.58 8.94
N ARG A 296 -5.92 -15.86 8.57
CA ARG A 296 -5.12 -14.97 7.74
C ARG A 296 -4.71 -15.67 6.44
N PRO A 297 -4.57 -14.95 5.33
CA PRO A 297 -3.91 -15.47 4.15
C PRO A 297 -2.45 -15.80 4.46
N LYS A 298 -1.88 -16.74 3.75
CA LYS A 298 -0.42 -16.93 3.76
C LYS A 298 0.22 -15.68 3.16
N GLY A 299 1.32 -15.18 3.74
CA GLY A 299 2.04 -14.01 3.24
C GLY A 299 2.21 -14.01 1.71
N MET A 300 2.18 -12.86 1.08
CA MET A 300 2.17 -12.64 -0.39
C MET A 300 0.91 -13.13 -1.12
N SER A 301 -0.07 -13.69 -0.41
CA SER A 301 -1.37 -14.08 -0.98
C SER A 301 -2.42 -13.02 -0.71
N GLU A 302 -3.30 -12.77 -1.67
CA GLU A 302 -4.44 -11.91 -1.46
C GLU A 302 -5.48 -12.57 -0.53
N MET A 303 -6.12 -11.78 0.34
CA MET A 303 -7.18 -12.25 1.24
C MET A 303 -8.30 -13.01 0.51
N ARG A 304 -8.60 -12.63 -0.74
CA ARG A 304 -9.66 -13.22 -1.56
C ARG A 304 -9.30 -14.54 -2.22
N ASP A 305 -8.03 -14.78 -2.51
CA ASP A 305 -7.55 -16.04 -3.09
C ASP A 305 -7.54 -17.19 -2.07
N ALA A 306 -7.93 -16.91 -0.87
CA ALA A 306 -7.69 -17.72 0.31
C ALA A 306 -8.63 -18.92 0.48
N GLY A 307 -9.58 -19.19 -0.39
CA GLY A 307 -10.47 -20.36 -0.28
C GLY A 307 -9.76 -21.72 -0.10
N LYS A 308 -8.42 -21.77 -0.28
CA LYS A 308 -7.58 -22.96 -0.04
C LYS A 308 -6.28 -22.68 0.75
N ARG A 309 -6.01 -21.43 1.18
CA ARG A 309 -4.72 -21.03 1.76
C ARG A 309 -4.83 -20.19 3.03
N LEU A 310 -6.02 -20.14 3.66
CA LEU A 310 -6.21 -19.51 4.95
C LEU A 310 -5.59 -20.37 6.05
N MET A 311 -4.78 -19.75 6.89
CA MET A 311 -4.20 -20.35 8.10
C MET A 311 -5.01 -19.92 9.31
N ASN A 312 -5.24 -20.86 10.24
CA ASN A 312 -5.89 -20.56 11.51
C ASN A 312 -4.88 -19.98 12.49
N PHE A 313 -5.29 -18.94 13.20
CA PHE A 313 -4.52 -18.29 14.27
C PHE A 313 -5.34 -18.25 15.54
N SER A 314 -4.69 -18.35 16.71
CA SER A 314 -5.31 -18.12 18.01
C SER A 314 -5.35 -16.64 18.37
N GLU A 315 -4.39 -15.88 17.86
CA GLU A 315 -4.22 -14.45 18.09
C GLU A 315 -3.61 -13.79 16.84
N VAL A 316 -3.97 -12.55 16.57
CA VAL A 316 -3.42 -11.72 15.50
C VAL A 316 -3.19 -10.29 15.99
N ASP A 317 -2.11 -9.68 15.52
CA ASP A 317 -1.72 -8.31 15.86
C ASP A 317 -1.89 -7.37 14.65
N ALA A 318 -2.03 -6.08 14.92
CA ALA A 318 -2.02 -5.05 13.88
C ALA A 318 -0.59 -4.92 13.26
N ALA A 319 -0.44 -4.55 12.00
CA ALA A 319 -1.48 -4.38 11.00
C ALA A 319 -1.61 -5.67 10.19
N CYS A 320 -2.80 -6.16 10.06
CA CYS A 320 -3.03 -7.38 9.25
C CYS A 320 -4.44 -7.40 8.65
N GLY A 321 -4.59 -8.21 7.60
CA GLY A 321 -5.89 -8.62 7.09
C GLY A 321 -6.29 -9.94 7.75
N VAL A 322 -7.48 -10.01 8.31
CA VAL A 322 -8.01 -11.17 9.04
C VAL A 322 -9.49 -11.38 8.75
#